data_8cc13feb161d965d6dfbf7e8dd0dd13a
#
_entry.id   8cc13feb161d965d6dfbf7e8dd0dd13a
#
_cell.length_a   1.000
_cell.length_b   1.000
_cell.length_c   1.000
_cell.angle_alpha   90.00
_cell.angle_beta   90.00
_cell.angle_gamma   90.00
#
_symmetry.space_group_name_H-M   'P 1'
#
loop_
_entity.id
_entity.type
_entity.pdbx_description
1 polymer ?
#
loop_
_entity_poly.entity_id
_entity_poly.type
_entity_poly.pdbx_seq_one_letter_code
_entity_poly.pdbx_strand_id
1 'polypeptide(L)'
;MKKILILFTLFCTLPAIAQQRDSRIREYLSPTRIVWQQHNELIQDAANLLLPGNGQAGLVDRTICKMTSTKQKHPAILFDFGKELQGGIQLVTGGFPVHRPISVRIRLGESVSEAMCEIDGKNGASNDHAMRDCIVSLPWM
;
A
#
# COMPACT_ATOMS: atom_id res chain seq x y z
N MET A 1 -42.20 -39.23 -29.64
CA MET A 1 -40.92 -38.56 -29.60
C MET A 1 -41.02 -37.03 -29.52
N LYS A 2 -41.87 -36.44 -28.63
CA LYS A 2 -42.07 -34.96 -28.55
C LYS A 2 -41.99 -34.40 -27.12
N LYS A 3 -41.49 -35.17 -26.13
CA LYS A 3 -41.52 -34.75 -24.73
C LYS A 3 -40.11 -34.42 -24.14
N ILE A 4 -39.06 -34.50 -24.94
CA ILE A 4 -37.67 -34.26 -24.41
C ILE A 4 -37.16 -32.81 -24.69
N LEU A 5 -37.88 -32.04 -25.54
CA LEU A 5 -37.41 -30.70 -25.96
C LEU A 5 -37.78 -29.59 -24.96
N ILE A 6 -38.68 -29.82 -24.00
CA ILE A 6 -39.14 -28.78 -23.06
C ILE A 6 -38.28 -28.69 -21.80
N LEU A 7 -37.46 -29.71 -21.50
CA LEU A 7 -36.61 -29.72 -20.31
C LEU A 7 -35.29 -28.99 -20.44
N PHE A 8 -34.88 -28.65 -21.66
CA PHE A 8 -33.57 -28.00 -21.91
C PHE A 8 -33.62 -26.48 -21.90
N THR A 9 -34.81 -25.88 -22.01
CA THR A 9 -34.95 -24.42 -22.03
C THR A 9 -35.12 -23.80 -20.63
N LEU A 10 -35.33 -24.58 -19.60
CA LEU A 10 -35.53 -24.06 -18.23
C LEU A 10 -34.23 -23.84 -17.46
N PHE A 11 -33.08 -24.24 -17.99
CA PHE A 11 -31.79 -24.16 -17.30
C PHE A 11 -30.96 -22.91 -17.64
N CYS A 12 -31.42 -22.06 -18.54
CA CYS A 12 -30.67 -20.88 -19.01
C CYS A 12 -31.08 -19.55 -18.36
N THR A 13 -31.92 -19.55 -17.33
CA THR A 13 -32.29 -18.30 -16.64
C THR A 13 -31.84 -18.29 -15.17
N LEU A 14 -30.63 -18.76 -14.89
CA LEU A 14 -29.99 -18.34 -13.66
C LEU A 14 -29.62 -16.87 -13.82
N PRO A 15 -30.20 -15.94 -13.03
CA PRO A 15 -29.76 -14.56 -13.05
C PRO A 15 -28.28 -14.60 -12.71
N ALA A 16 -27.43 -14.13 -13.61
CA ALA A 16 -26.07 -13.78 -13.26
C ALA A 16 -26.20 -12.77 -12.11
N ILE A 17 -25.87 -13.17 -10.90
CA ILE A 17 -25.77 -12.25 -9.77
C ILE A 17 -24.65 -11.32 -10.17
N ALA A 18 -25.01 -10.22 -10.78
CA ALA A 18 -24.07 -9.18 -11.16
C ALA A 18 -23.37 -8.78 -9.85
N GLN A 19 -22.08 -8.95 -9.82
CA GLN A 19 -21.25 -8.55 -8.70
C GLN A 19 -21.61 -7.10 -8.37
N GLN A 20 -22.20 -6.89 -7.19
CA GLN A 20 -22.68 -5.57 -6.77
C GLN A 20 -21.51 -4.61 -6.85
N ARG A 21 -21.56 -3.66 -7.76
CA ARG A 21 -20.51 -2.65 -7.88
C ARG A 21 -20.41 -1.90 -6.57
N ASP A 22 -19.21 -1.91 -5.98
CA ASP A 22 -18.90 -1.09 -4.82
C ASP A 22 -19.13 0.38 -5.20
N SER A 23 -20.14 1.00 -4.59
CA SER A 23 -20.51 2.39 -4.85
C SER A 23 -19.59 3.40 -4.14
N ARG A 24 -18.63 2.91 -3.34
CA ARG A 24 -17.71 3.78 -2.63
C ARG A 24 -16.75 4.45 -3.60
N ILE A 25 -16.62 5.77 -3.46
CA ILE A 25 -15.62 6.55 -4.17
C ILE A 25 -14.28 6.35 -3.43
N ARG A 26 -13.24 5.99 -4.17
CA ARG A 26 -11.88 5.90 -3.65
C ARG A 26 -11.14 7.18 -4.00
N GLU A 27 -10.56 7.80 -3.00
CA GLU A 27 -9.67 8.95 -3.14
C GLU A 27 -8.24 8.49 -2.82
N TYR A 28 -7.29 8.84 -3.69
CA TYR A 28 -5.88 8.57 -3.49
C TYR A 28 -5.19 9.85 -3.05
N LEU A 29 -4.64 9.84 -1.85
CA LEU A 29 -3.98 10.99 -1.25
C LEU A 29 -2.49 10.74 -1.16
N SER A 30 -1.71 11.73 -1.56
CA SER A 30 -0.28 11.77 -1.31
C SER A 30 0.02 12.44 0.04
N PRO A 31 1.13 12.10 0.71
CA PRO A 31 1.58 12.80 1.89
C PRO A 31 1.78 14.29 1.61
N THR A 32 1.58 15.13 2.61
CA THR A 32 1.80 16.59 2.50
C THR A 32 3.23 16.98 2.75
N ARG A 33 3.97 16.20 3.55
CA ARG A 33 5.37 16.46 3.87
C ARG A 33 6.11 15.21 4.35
N ILE A 34 7.43 15.25 4.22
CA ILE A 34 8.36 14.33 4.88
C ILE A 34 8.72 14.93 6.24
N VAL A 35 8.49 14.16 7.30
CA VAL A 35 8.79 14.57 8.68
C VAL A 35 10.20 14.16 9.08
N TRP A 36 10.63 12.97 8.64
CA TRP A 36 11.91 12.40 9.02
C TRP A 36 12.38 11.36 8.00
N GLN A 37 13.70 11.17 7.94
CA GLN A 37 14.34 10.15 7.11
C GLN A 37 15.47 9.47 7.88
N GLN A 38 15.55 8.16 7.76
CA GLN A 38 16.68 7.35 8.24
C GLN A 38 17.54 6.94 7.05
N HIS A 39 18.85 7.06 7.20
CA HIS A 39 19.81 6.72 6.15
C HIS A 39 19.48 7.43 4.82
N ASN A 40 19.32 8.74 4.90
CA ASN A 40 18.96 9.58 3.76
C ASN A 40 19.95 9.46 2.58
N GLU A 41 21.20 9.08 2.84
CA GLU A 41 22.20 8.79 1.82
C GLU A 41 21.83 7.60 0.92
N LEU A 42 20.88 6.77 1.36
CA LEU A 42 20.35 5.62 0.63
C LEU A 42 18.98 5.89 -0.02
N ILE A 43 18.51 7.14 0.03
CA ILE A 43 17.22 7.57 -0.49
C ILE A 43 17.47 8.64 -1.56
N GLN A 44 16.97 8.39 -2.76
CA GLN A 44 17.02 9.35 -3.87
C GLN A 44 15.59 9.80 -4.20
N ASP A 45 15.46 11.09 -4.48
CA ASP A 45 14.21 11.70 -4.98
C ASP A 45 12.98 11.47 -4.07
N ALA A 46 13.18 11.50 -2.75
CA ALA A 46 12.11 11.31 -1.76
C ALA A 46 10.93 12.28 -1.94
N ALA A 47 11.20 13.51 -2.40
CA ALA A 47 10.19 14.53 -2.66
C ALA A 47 9.14 14.09 -3.71
N ASN A 48 9.49 13.17 -4.60
CA ASN A 48 8.54 12.62 -5.59
C ASN A 48 7.37 11.89 -4.94
N LEU A 49 7.54 11.38 -3.71
CA LEU A 49 6.46 10.72 -2.96
C LEU A 49 5.40 11.69 -2.44
N LEU A 50 5.66 13.00 -2.48
CA LEU A 50 4.69 14.04 -2.13
C LEU A 50 3.83 14.47 -3.33
N LEU A 51 4.23 14.09 -4.54
CA LEU A 51 3.50 14.47 -5.75
C LEU A 51 2.22 13.62 -5.87
N PRO A 52 1.12 14.21 -6.38
CA PRO A 52 -0.07 13.45 -6.70
C PRO A 52 0.25 12.36 -7.72
N GLY A 53 -0.08 11.12 -7.40
CA GLY A 53 0.09 9.99 -8.29
C GLY A 53 -1.22 9.58 -8.95
N ASN A 54 -1.12 8.91 -10.10
CA ASN A 54 -2.26 8.30 -10.78
C ASN A 54 -2.49 6.83 -10.34
N GLY A 55 -1.78 6.38 -9.32
CA GLY A 55 -1.87 5.00 -8.82
C GLY A 55 -1.16 3.96 -9.69
N GLN A 56 -0.36 4.38 -10.68
CA GLN A 56 0.41 3.49 -11.54
C GLN A 56 1.88 3.89 -11.55
N ALA A 57 2.77 2.90 -11.55
CA ALA A 57 4.18 3.11 -11.86
C ALA A 57 4.33 3.07 -13.39
N GLY A 58 4.55 4.24 -14.01
CA GLY A 58 4.82 4.33 -15.43
C GLY A 58 6.18 3.72 -15.77
N LEU A 59 6.28 2.96 -16.86
CA LEU A 59 7.56 2.41 -17.35
C LEU A 59 8.57 3.48 -17.75
N VAL A 60 8.10 4.68 -18.03
CA VAL A 60 8.88 5.82 -18.54
C VAL A 60 8.94 6.96 -17.50
N ASP A 61 8.16 6.85 -16.44
CA ASP A 61 8.06 7.90 -15.44
C ASP A 61 9.30 7.88 -14.53
N ARG A 62 10.02 9.01 -14.53
CA ARG A 62 11.20 9.21 -13.69
C ARG A 62 10.87 9.81 -12.33
N THR A 63 9.59 10.00 -12.01
CA THR A 63 9.11 10.57 -10.75
C THR A 63 8.97 9.50 -9.65
N ILE A 64 9.97 8.64 -9.53
CA ILE A 64 10.01 7.60 -8.49
C ILE A 64 11.00 7.99 -7.39
N CYS A 65 10.72 7.58 -6.16
CA CYS A 65 11.69 7.56 -5.09
C CYS A 65 12.45 6.22 -5.12
N LYS A 66 13.78 6.29 -5.06
CA LYS A 66 14.61 5.08 -4.99
C LYS A 66 15.18 4.91 -3.60
N MET A 67 14.86 3.79 -2.95
CA MET A 67 15.38 3.41 -1.65
C MET A 67 16.26 2.17 -1.80
N THR A 68 17.50 2.23 -1.32
CA THR A 68 18.46 1.12 -1.41
C THR A 68 18.79 0.59 -0.04
N SER A 69 18.32 -0.62 0.28
CA SER A 69 18.63 -1.29 1.53
C SER A 69 19.92 -2.10 1.41
N THR A 70 20.74 -2.10 2.46
CA THR A 70 21.93 -2.93 2.61
C THR A 70 21.73 -3.95 3.73
N LYS A 71 22.73 -4.80 4.01
CA LYS A 71 22.67 -5.74 5.12
C LYS A 71 22.64 -5.04 6.49
N GLN A 72 23.25 -3.86 6.59
CA GLN A 72 23.43 -3.13 7.86
C GLN A 72 22.53 -1.90 7.98
N LYS A 73 22.07 -1.35 6.86
CA LYS A 73 21.30 -0.10 6.82
C LYS A 73 20.01 -0.28 6.05
N HIS A 74 18.92 0.05 6.71
CA HIS A 74 17.59 0.03 6.13
C HIS A 74 17.04 1.47 6.09
N PRO A 75 16.91 2.08 4.91
CA PRO A 75 16.35 3.42 4.80
C PRO A 75 14.88 3.43 5.21
N ALA A 76 14.44 4.52 5.85
CA ALA A 76 13.04 4.72 6.19
C ALA A 76 12.65 6.18 6.00
N ILE A 77 11.37 6.42 5.74
CA ILE A 77 10.78 7.74 5.57
C ILE A 77 9.51 7.81 6.42
N LEU A 78 9.38 8.88 7.20
CA LEU A 78 8.17 9.22 7.93
C LEU A 78 7.43 10.33 7.19
N PHE A 79 6.17 10.09 6.89
CA PHE A 79 5.30 11.04 6.19
C PHE A 79 4.22 11.57 7.11
N ASP A 80 3.78 12.79 6.82
CA ASP A 80 2.60 13.40 7.39
C ASP A 80 1.59 13.67 6.26
N PHE A 81 0.35 13.25 6.46
CA PHE A 81 -0.75 13.49 5.54
C PHE A 81 -1.53 14.76 5.84
N GLY A 82 -1.15 15.49 6.92
CA GLY A 82 -1.75 16.77 7.32
C GLY A 82 -3.13 16.65 7.94
N LYS A 83 -3.70 15.46 8.01
CA LYS A 83 -4.99 15.17 8.62
C LYS A 83 -5.09 13.70 9.01
N GLU A 84 -5.96 13.41 9.96
CA GLU A 84 -6.37 12.04 10.26
C GLU A 84 -7.10 11.42 9.07
N LEU A 85 -6.80 10.17 8.77
CA LEU A 85 -7.35 9.44 7.63
C LEU A 85 -7.81 8.05 8.06
N GLN A 86 -8.98 7.68 7.61
CA GLN A 86 -9.45 6.30 7.67
C GLN A 86 -9.31 5.65 6.28
N GLY A 87 -8.47 4.65 6.16
CA GLY A 87 -8.23 4.04 4.85
C GLY A 87 -7.16 2.98 4.87
N GLY A 88 -6.59 2.72 3.72
CA GLY A 88 -5.49 1.78 3.51
C GLY A 88 -4.31 2.44 2.83
N ILE A 89 -3.15 1.79 2.89
CA ILE A 89 -1.96 2.20 2.16
C ILE A 89 -1.93 1.48 0.80
N GLN A 90 -1.67 2.25 -0.24
CA GLN A 90 -1.30 1.73 -1.55
C GLN A 90 0.17 2.02 -1.80
N LEU A 91 0.96 0.97 -2.02
CA LEU A 91 2.33 1.08 -2.50
C LEU A 91 2.33 0.85 -4.01
N VAL A 92 2.79 1.86 -4.76
CA VAL A 92 2.99 1.77 -6.20
C VAL A 92 4.48 1.62 -6.44
N THR A 93 4.90 0.49 -7.01
CA THR A 93 6.32 0.17 -7.18
C THR A 93 6.64 -0.13 -8.62
N GLY A 94 7.80 0.28 -9.06
CA GLY A 94 8.39 -0.12 -10.35
C GLY A 94 9.16 -1.43 -10.25
N GLY A 95 9.76 -1.84 -11.36
CA GLY A 95 10.64 -3.02 -11.41
C GLY A 95 11.84 -2.89 -10.47
N PHE A 96 12.18 -3.97 -9.79
CA PHE A 96 13.35 -4.03 -8.91
C PHE A 96 14.55 -4.63 -9.65
N PRO A 97 15.75 -4.07 -9.49
CA PRO A 97 16.96 -4.62 -10.11
C PRO A 97 17.46 -5.91 -9.43
N VAL A 98 16.66 -6.50 -8.56
CA VAL A 98 17.00 -7.69 -7.78
C VAL A 98 15.95 -8.79 -8.03
N HIS A 99 16.42 -10.00 -8.31
CA HIS A 99 15.56 -11.17 -8.57
C HIS A 99 15.16 -11.86 -7.26
N ARG A 100 14.63 -11.12 -6.33
CA ARG A 100 14.12 -11.64 -5.03
C ARG A 100 13.03 -10.72 -4.50
N PRO A 101 12.11 -11.25 -3.67
CA PRO A 101 11.14 -10.41 -2.98
C PRO A 101 11.82 -9.37 -2.10
N ILE A 102 11.23 -8.18 -2.03
CA ILE A 102 11.64 -7.10 -1.14
C ILE A 102 10.60 -6.96 -0.04
N SER A 103 11.04 -6.93 1.21
CA SER A 103 10.16 -6.69 2.35
C SER A 103 10.16 -5.20 2.71
N VAL A 104 8.97 -4.65 2.87
CA VAL A 104 8.75 -3.27 3.33
C VAL A 104 7.96 -3.31 4.62
N ARG A 105 8.49 -2.72 5.69
CA ARG A 105 7.76 -2.51 6.93
C ARG A 105 6.99 -1.20 6.83
N ILE A 106 5.70 -1.25 7.11
CA ILE A 106 4.80 -0.11 7.10
C ILE A 106 4.24 0.07 8.50
N ARG A 107 4.36 1.29 9.02
CA ARG A 107 3.78 1.69 10.29
C ARG A 107 2.84 2.85 10.07
N LEU A 108 1.72 2.84 10.75
CA LEU A 108 0.71 3.90 10.77
C LEU A 108 0.45 4.27 12.22
N GLY A 109 0.26 5.54 12.47
CA GLY A 109 -0.10 6.09 13.79
C GLY A 109 -0.71 7.47 13.60
N GLU A 110 -1.46 7.93 14.57
CA GLU A 110 -2.08 9.26 14.59
C GLU A 110 -1.08 10.35 14.98
N SER A 111 0.05 9.93 15.55
CA SER A 111 1.16 10.81 15.94
C SER A 111 2.52 10.25 15.52
N VAL A 112 3.53 11.11 15.52
CA VAL A 112 4.93 10.71 15.27
C VAL A 112 5.38 9.68 16.30
N SER A 113 5.04 9.86 17.58
CA SER A 113 5.43 8.95 18.65
C SER A 113 4.84 7.57 18.46
N GLU A 114 3.60 7.45 18.03
CA GLU A 114 2.94 6.18 17.72
C GLU A 114 3.57 5.51 16.49
N ALA A 115 3.71 6.23 15.39
CA ALA A 115 4.30 5.68 14.17
C ALA A 115 5.76 5.22 14.37
N MET A 116 6.49 5.82 15.33
CA MET A 116 7.89 5.50 15.62
C MET A 116 8.08 4.51 16.79
N CYS A 117 7.05 4.28 17.60
CA CYS A 117 7.10 3.29 18.68
C CYS A 117 7.16 1.85 18.16
N GLU A 118 7.85 0.99 18.92
CA GLU A 118 7.66 -0.45 18.76
C GLU A 118 6.37 -0.89 19.47
N ILE A 119 5.60 -1.76 18.84
CA ILE A 119 4.45 -2.41 19.47
C ILE A 119 5.02 -3.54 20.34
N ASP A 120 5.32 -3.23 21.57
CA ASP A 120 5.89 -4.15 22.54
C ASP A 120 5.12 -3.96 23.85
N GLY A 121 4.54 -5.03 24.37
CA GLY A 121 3.78 -5.03 25.62
C GLY A 121 4.57 -4.65 26.87
N LYS A 122 5.90 -4.49 26.79
CA LYS A 122 6.75 -4.12 27.92
C LYS A 122 7.21 -2.67 27.89
N ASN A 123 7.60 -2.17 26.71
CA ASN A 123 8.24 -0.85 26.56
C ASN A 123 7.62 -0.01 25.42
N GLY A 124 6.68 -0.56 24.70
CA GLY A 124 6.03 0.10 23.55
C GLY A 124 4.65 0.66 23.89
N ALA A 125 3.99 1.18 22.88
CA ALA A 125 2.63 1.64 23.01
C ALA A 125 1.71 0.45 23.29
N SER A 126 0.94 0.54 24.37
CA SER A 126 -0.09 -0.45 24.73
C SER A 126 -1.39 -0.24 23.91
N ASN A 127 -1.41 0.75 23.04
CA ASN A 127 -2.60 1.23 22.34
C ASN A 127 -2.57 0.77 20.88
N ASP A 128 -2.96 -0.48 20.66
CA ASP A 128 -2.92 -1.12 19.36
C ASP A 128 -4.07 -0.70 18.41
N HIS A 129 -5.06 0.04 18.90
CA HIS A 129 -6.18 0.47 18.08
C HIS A 129 -5.87 1.66 17.18
N ALA A 130 -4.92 2.51 17.57
CA ALA A 130 -4.50 3.68 16.80
C ALA A 130 -3.26 3.42 15.93
N MET A 131 -2.66 2.24 16.05
CA MET A 131 -1.39 1.90 15.40
C MET A 131 -1.50 0.65 14.53
N ARG A 132 -0.77 0.67 13.43
CA ARG A 132 -0.56 -0.50 12.59
C ARG A 132 0.93 -0.70 12.34
N ASP A 133 1.38 -1.92 12.46
CA ASP A 133 2.74 -2.33 12.07
C ASP A 133 2.63 -3.62 11.27
N CYS A 134 3.04 -3.59 10.02
CA CYS A 134 2.96 -4.74 9.15
C CYS A 134 4.15 -4.81 8.19
N ILE A 135 4.49 -6.03 7.79
CA ILE A 135 5.51 -6.27 6.76
C ILE A 135 4.82 -6.77 5.50
N VAL A 136 5.06 -6.09 4.39
CA VAL A 136 4.57 -6.44 3.07
C VAL A 136 5.72 -6.98 2.24
N SER A 137 5.54 -8.15 1.65
CA SER A 137 6.48 -8.70 0.68
C SER A 137 6.07 -8.29 -0.72
N LEU A 138 6.94 -7.54 -1.38
CA LEU A 138 6.75 -7.11 -2.76
C LEU A 138 7.38 -8.15 -3.68
N PRO A 139 6.63 -8.78 -4.59
CA PRO A 139 7.18 -9.73 -5.52
C PRO A 139 8.14 -9.02 -6.50
N TRP A 140 9.19 -9.71 -6.89
CA TRP A 140 10.01 -9.26 -8.01
C TRP A 140 9.24 -9.53 -9.33
N MET A 141 9.38 -8.65 -10.29
CA MET A 141 8.80 -8.76 -11.64
C MET A 141 9.93 -8.87 -12.67
#